data_24c88de9c53bb06c836cb21aafc6a25f
#
_entry.id   24c88de9c53bb06c836cb21aafc6a25f
#
_cell.length_a   1.000
_cell.length_b   1.000
_cell.length_c   1.000
_cell.angle_alpha   90.00
_cell.angle_beta   90.00
_cell.angle_gamma   90.00
#
_symmetry.space_group_name_H-M   'P 1'
#
loop_
_entity.id
_entity.type
_entity.pdbx_description
1 polymer ?
#
loop_
_entity_poly.entity_id
_entity_poly.type
_entity_poly.pdbx_seq_one_letter_code
_entity_poly.pdbx_strand_id
1 'polypeptide(L)'
;MSDAVSIDVRVRADAPIPLDVALAAGPRDVAAVFGPSGAGKTTLLRTIAGLHRQATGRIVCRGVTWLDTDRGVCLPPHERRLGFVAQDYGLFPHLDALHHVAIALGHLPRDQRRAEAARLLALVHLESSASRRPASLSGGEQQRLAIARAIARNPHVLLLDEPFAAVDRATRRALQDELDALRHRLDMPIVLVTHDFEDVIRLASHVTLLERGHVVAAGAVGEITSRVDLPWLAAAAGRGSVFTASVDRVDERRKLADLRFDGGTLIVPAGSLTSGRYVRVRVPAREIILATSRPEGLSLHNILEGRVSGLESDERSGVVIVQIAVGETHLLAEVTGDAVDRLAIAIGRPILALIKSVAIEVG
;
A
#
# COMPACT_ATOMS: atom_id res chain seq x y z
N MET A 1 -19.99 -4.63 -10.85
CA MET A 1 -19.31 -5.68 -11.64
C MET A 1 -18.29 -6.29 -10.70
N SER A 2 -18.39 -7.57 -10.39
CA SER A 2 -17.43 -8.26 -9.52
C SER A 2 -16.07 -8.21 -10.21
N ASP A 3 -15.13 -7.43 -9.68
CA ASP A 3 -13.74 -7.44 -10.15
C ASP A 3 -13.20 -8.85 -9.96
N ALA A 4 -12.90 -9.50 -11.08
CA ALA A 4 -12.47 -10.90 -11.06
C ALA A 4 -11.15 -10.99 -10.26
N VAL A 5 -11.13 -11.80 -9.20
CA VAL A 5 -9.92 -12.05 -8.39
C VAL A 5 -8.81 -12.60 -9.30
N SER A 6 -7.69 -11.89 -9.38
CA SER A 6 -6.52 -12.30 -10.16
C SER A 6 -5.62 -13.26 -9.41
N ILE A 7 -5.49 -13.12 -8.09
CA ILE A 7 -4.79 -14.05 -7.22
C ILE A 7 -5.58 -14.28 -5.93
N ASP A 8 -5.78 -15.55 -5.57
CA ASP A 8 -6.39 -16.02 -4.31
C ASP A 8 -5.39 -16.94 -3.61
N VAL A 9 -5.05 -16.60 -2.39
CA VAL A 9 -4.06 -17.31 -1.56
C VAL A 9 -4.72 -17.68 -0.24
N ARG A 10 -4.71 -18.97 0.11
CA ARG A 10 -5.12 -19.50 1.42
C ARG A 10 -4.11 -20.55 1.80
N VAL A 11 -3.20 -20.23 2.69
CA VAL A 11 -2.06 -21.08 3.01
C VAL A 11 -1.82 -21.17 4.51
N ARG A 12 -1.36 -22.36 4.91
CA ARG A 12 -0.88 -22.68 6.26
C ARG A 12 0.51 -23.28 6.19
N ALA A 13 1.33 -22.99 7.16
CA ALA A 13 2.63 -23.61 7.36
C ALA A 13 2.97 -23.60 8.84
N ASP A 14 3.71 -24.64 9.31
CA ASP A 14 4.12 -24.73 10.72
C ASP A 14 5.57 -24.23 10.90
N ALA A 15 6.41 -24.33 9.88
CA ALA A 15 7.82 -23.95 9.91
C ALA A 15 8.23 -23.23 8.62
N PRO A 16 9.28 -22.38 8.62
CA PRO A 16 10.12 -21.97 9.76
C PRO A 16 9.40 -20.97 10.69
N ILE A 17 8.34 -20.33 10.23
CA ILE A 17 7.46 -19.45 10.98
C ILE A 17 6.04 -19.94 10.72
N PRO A 18 5.22 -20.17 11.76
CA PRO A 18 3.82 -20.51 11.56
C PRO A 18 3.13 -19.50 10.65
N LEU A 19 2.30 -19.98 9.74
CA LEU A 19 1.48 -19.14 8.86
C LEU A 19 0.05 -19.66 8.82
N ASP A 20 -0.92 -18.77 8.94
CA ASP A 20 -2.33 -19.01 8.58
C ASP A 20 -2.83 -17.73 7.94
N VAL A 21 -2.78 -17.67 6.61
CA VAL A 21 -3.01 -16.44 5.85
C VAL A 21 -3.94 -16.68 4.68
N ALA A 22 -4.94 -15.80 4.59
CA ALA A 22 -5.78 -15.65 3.41
C ALA A 22 -5.63 -14.24 2.86
N LEU A 23 -5.36 -14.11 1.56
CA LEU A 23 -5.35 -12.84 0.85
C LEU A 23 -5.84 -13.02 -0.60
N ALA A 24 -6.45 -11.99 -1.14
CA ALA A 24 -6.86 -11.93 -2.53
C ALA A 24 -6.57 -10.56 -3.12
N ALA A 25 -6.29 -10.51 -4.43
CA ALA A 25 -6.13 -9.26 -5.16
C ALA A 25 -6.74 -9.37 -6.57
N GLY A 26 -7.42 -8.32 -6.99
CA GLY A 26 -7.92 -8.15 -8.36
C GLY A 26 -6.87 -7.61 -9.33
N PRO A 27 -7.23 -7.38 -10.59
CA PRO A 27 -6.37 -6.70 -11.55
C PRO A 27 -6.00 -5.31 -11.04
N ARG A 28 -4.72 -4.93 -11.17
CA ARG A 28 -4.18 -3.62 -10.73
C ARG A 28 -4.26 -3.35 -9.23
N ASP A 29 -4.72 -4.28 -8.41
CA ASP A 29 -4.70 -4.13 -6.96
C ASP A 29 -3.29 -4.25 -6.41
N VAL A 30 -3.02 -3.49 -5.35
CA VAL A 30 -1.86 -3.72 -4.49
C VAL A 30 -2.38 -4.27 -3.16
N ALA A 31 -2.16 -5.57 -2.94
CA ALA A 31 -2.42 -6.22 -1.66
C ALA A 31 -1.16 -6.12 -0.79
N ALA A 32 -1.19 -5.27 0.22
CA ALA A 32 -0.09 -5.16 1.16
C ALA A 32 -0.20 -6.19 2.28
N VAL A 33 0.94 -6.75 2.67
CA VAL A 33 1.09 -7.53 3.88
C VAL A 33 2.02 -6.75 4.82
N PHE A 34 1.44 -6.26 5.90
CA PHE A 34 2.13 -5.43 6.87
C PHE A 34 2.26 -6.14 8.22
N GLY A 35 3.37 -5.95 8.88
CA GLY A 35 3.61 -6.50 10.21
C GLY A 35 5.06 -6.33 10.67
N PRO A 36 5.36 -6.59 11.95
CA PRO A 36 6.70 -6.48 12.49
C PRO A 36 7.69 -7.44 11.81
N SER A 37 8.99 -7.21 12.03
CA SER A 37 10.02 -8.15 11.59
C SER A 37 9.78 -9.51 12.25
N GLY A 38 9.95 -10.59 11.46
CA GLY A 38 9.67 -11.95 11.91
C GLY A 38 8.21 -12.38 11.90
N ALA A 39 7.26 -11.53 11.47
CA ALA A 39 5.84 -11.89 11.39
C ALA A 39 5.49 -12.95 10.33
N GLY A 40 6.43 -13.38 9.48
CA GLY A 40 6.19 -14.38 8.43
C GLY A 40 5.95 -13.81 7.04
N LYS A 41 6.08 -12.50 6.83
CA LYS A 41 5.80 -11.82 5.55
C LYS A 41 6.60 -12.38 4.37
N THR A 42 7.93 -12.47 4.50
CA THR A 42 8.81 -13.05 3.47
C THR A 42 8.52 -14.54 3.25
N THR A 43 8.17 -15.29 4.31
CA THR A 43 7.77 -16.70 4.20
C THR A 43 6.49 -16.83 3.37
N LEU A 44 5.52 -15.95 3.55
CA LEU A 44 4.31 -15.90 2.72
C LEU A 44 4.64 -15.66 1.25
N LEU A 45 5.48 -14.65 0.93
CA LEU A 45 5.89 -14.40 -0.46
C LEU A 45 6.62 -15.60 -1.07
N ARG A 46 7.53 -16.23 -0.31
CA ARG A 46 8.23 -17.44 -0.76
C ARG A 46 7.27 -18.62 -0.97
N THR A 47 6.23 -18.73 -0.16
CA THR A 47 5.15 -19.71 -0.34
C THR A 47 4.40 -19.46 -1.64
N ILE A 48 3.98 -18.22 -1.90
CA ILE A 48 3.32 -17.84 -3.16
C ILE A 48 4.24 -18.11 -4.35
N ALA A 49 5.53 -17.86 -4.22
CA ALA A 49 6.52 -18.12 -5.26
C ALA A 49 6.83 -19.62 -5.47
N GLY A 50 6.37 -20.52 -4.58
CA GLY A 50 6.69 -21.96 -4.63
C GLY A 50 8.10 -22.30 -4.13
N LEU A 51 8.75 -21.35 -3.47
CA LEU A 51 10.10 -21.53 -2.89
C LEU A 51 10.05 -22.16 -1.49
N HIS A 52 8.89 -22.13 -0.83
CA HIS A 52 8.64 -22.77 0.45
C HIS A 52 7.66 -23.93 0.27
N ARG A 53 8.16 -25.18 0.38
CA ARG A 53 7.42 -26.39 0.01
C ARG A 53 6.61 -27.01 1.14
N GLN A 54 6.77 -26.55 2.37
CA GLN A 54 6.11 -27.11 3.56
C GLN A 54 4.73 -26.50 3.83
N ALA A 55 4.29 -25.56 2.98
CA ALA A 55 2.99 -24.96 3.10
C ALA A 55 1.88 -25.84 2.53
N THR A 56 0.75 -25.84 3.20
CA THR A 56 -0.50 -26.48 2.77
C THR A 56 -1.55 -25.42 2.39
N GLY A 57 -2.61 -25.84 1.70
CA GLY A 57 -3.71 -24.97 1.32
C GLY A 57 -3.85 -24.80 -0.18
N ARG A 58 -4.30 -23.62 -0.63
CA ARG A 58 -4.63 -23.36 -2.02
C ARG A 58 -4.13 -22.01 -2.48
N ILE A 59 -3.52 -21.99 -3.67
CA ILE A 59 -3.12 -20.77 -4.38
C ILE A 59 -3.60 -20.87 -5.82
N VAL A 60 -4.39 -19.89 -6.24
CA VAL A 60 -4.89 -19.76 -7.61
C VAL A 60 -4.50 -18.39 -8.16
N CYS A 61 -3.93 -18.35 -9.36
CA CYS A 61 -3.59 -17.10 -10.04
C CYS A 61 -4.12 -17.13 -11.47
N ARG A 62 -4.97 -16.17 -11.83
CA ARG A 62 -5.65 -16.07 -13.13
C ARG A 62 -6.27 -17.41 -13.56
N GLY A 63 -6.95 -18.09 -12.65
CA GLY A 63 -7.60 -19.38 -12.90
C GLY A 63 -6.67 -20.59 -12.92
N VAL A 64 -5.34 -20.40 -12.84
CA VAL A 64 -4.37 -21.49 -12.76
C VAL A 64 -4.08 -21.82 -11.30
N THR A 65 -4.28 -23.09 -10.91
CA THR A 65 -3.96 -23.58 -9.57
C THR A 65 -2.46 -23.81 -9.46
N TRP A 66 -1.79 -23.06 -8.55
CA TRP A 66 -0.35 -23.18 -8.28
C TRP A 66 -0.06 -24.11 -7.10
N LEU A 67 -0.96 -24.14 -6.14
CA LEU A 67 -0.93 -25.04 -4.99
C LEU A 67 -2.37 -25.47 -4.70
N ASP A 68 -2.57 -26.77 -4.46
CA ASP A 68 -3.78 -27.32 -3.90
C ASP A 68 -3.40 -28.67 -3.26
N THR A 69 -3.19 -28.64 -1.94
CA THR A 69 -2.69 -29.81 -1.21
C THR A 69 -3.71 -30.94 -1.14
N ASP A 70 -5.00 -30.61 -1.18
CA ASP A 70 -6.06 -31.63 -1.16
C ASP A 70 -6.11 -32.41 -2.48
N ARG A 71 -5.67 -31.76 -3.58
CA ARG A 71 -5.60 -32.37 -4.92
C ARG A 71 -4.21 -32.81 -5.31
N GLY A 72 -3.20 -32.64 -4.45
CA GLY A 72 -1.80 -32.97 -4.74
C GLY A 72 -1.15 -32.08 -5.81
N VAL A 73 -1.69 -30.87 -6.05
CA VAL A 73 -1.15 -29.94 -7.04
C VAL A 73 -0.11 -29.05 -6.37
N CYS A 74 1.12 -29.01 -6.93
CA CYS A 74 2.18 -28.09 -6.50
C CYS A 74 3.05 -27.71 -7.69
N LEU A 75 2.73 -26.61 -8.37
CA LEU A 75 3.55 -26.10 -9.47
C LEU A 75 4.90 -25.61 -8.95
N PRO A 76 6.01 -26.00 -9.59
CA PRO A 76 7.32 -25.50 -9.25
C PRO A 76 7.46 -24.00 -9.60
N PRO A 77 8.41 -23.25 -8.96
CA PRO A 77 8.54 -21.80 -9.14
C PRO A 77 8.68 -21.36 -10.61
N HIS A 78 9.39 -22.10 -11.44
CA HIS A 78 9.64 -21.73 -12.84
C HIS A 78 8.40 -21.86 -13.75
N GLU A 79 7.39 -22.62 -13.33
CA GLU A 79 6.09 -22.75 -14.02
C GLU A 79 5.06 -21.72 -13.53
N ARG A 80 5.29 -21.10 -12.36
CA ARG A 80 4.47 -20.00 -11.88
C ARG A 80 4.81 -18.72 -12.63
N ARG A 81 3.86 -18.15 -13.33
CA ARG A 81 4.05 -16.86 -14.03
C ARG A 81 4.00 -15.70 -13.03
N LEU A 82 5.08 -15.53 -12.27
CA LEU A 82 5.24 -14.45 -11.30
C LEU A 82 6.55 -13.68 -11.52
N GLY A 83 6.55 -12.41 -11.15
CA GLY A 83 7.75 -11.61 -10.92
C GLY A 83 8.04 -11.57 -9.42
N PHE A 84 9.31 -11.73 -9.04
CA PHE A 84 9.71 -11.66 -7.64
C PHE A 84 10.89 -10.69 -7.48
N VAL A 85 10.72 -9.70 -6.60
CA VAL A 85 11.78 -8.79 -6.18
C VAL A 85 12.05 -9.06 -4.71
N ALA A 86 13.22 -9.59 -4.42
CA ALA A 86 13.68 -9.85 -3.06
C ALA A 86 14.22 -8.57 -2.41
N GLN A 87 14.33 -8.56 -1.09
CA GLN A 87 14.77 -7.42 -0.29
C GLN A 87 16.18 -6.93 -0.66
N ASP A 88 17.08 -7.86 -1.05
CA ASP A 88 18.43 -7.57 -1.52
C ASP A 88 18.53 -7.39 -3.04
N TYR A 89 17.37 -7.29 -3.72
CA TYR A 89 17.20 -7.22 -5.17
C TYR A 89 17.73 -8.43 -5.94
N GLY A 90 18.59 -9.27 -5.37
CA GLY A 90 19.17 -10.46 -6.00
C GLY A 90 19.85 -10.15 -7.33
N LEU A 91 20.61 -9.06 -7.44
CA LEU A 91 21.31 -8.65 -8.66
C LEU A 91 22.65 -9.35 -8.77
N PHE A 92 22.97 -9.82 -9.99
CA PHE A 92 24.24 -10.48 -10.28
C PHE A 92 25.34 -9.42 -10.47
N PRO A 93 26.42 -9.39 -9.67
CA PRO A 93 27.40 -8.30 -9.68
C PRO A 93 28.24 -8.25 -10.97
N HIS A 94 28.30 -9.33 -11.73
CA HIS A 94 29.08 -9.45 -12.96
C HIS A 94 28.33 -9.05 -14.23
N LEU A 95 27.00 -8.91 -14.17
CA LEU A 95 26.15 -8.51 -15.30
C LEU A 95 25.89 -7.00 -15.27
N ASP A 96 25.84 -6.36 -16.42
CA ASP A 96 25.29 -5.01 -16.56
C ASP A 96 23.74 -5.02 -16.56
N ALA A 97 23.14 -3.83 -16.52
CA ALA A 97 21.69 -3.72 -16.43
C ALA A 97 20.97 -4.36 -17.64
N LEU A 98 21.50 -4.19 -18.85
CA LEU A 98 20.90 -4.78 -20.05
C LEU A 98 20.94 -6.30 -20.01
N HIS A 99 22.07 -6.90 -19.61
CA HIS A 99 22.22 -8.34 -19.51
C HIS A 99 21.36 -8.93 -18.37
N HIS A 100 21.16 -8.20 -17.27
CA HIS A 100 20.24 -8.61 -16.19
C HIS A 100 18.81 -8.85 -16.68
N VAL A 101 18.31 -7.94 -17.53
CA VAL A 101 16.97 -8.07 -18.09
C VAL A 101 16.96 -9.12 -19.21
N ALA A 102 17.99 -9.12 -20.07
CA ALA A 102 18.08 -10.07 -21.19
C ALA A 102 18.10 -11.54 -20.77
N ILE A 103 18.74 -11.86 -19.63
CA ILE A 103 18.78 -13.25 -19.12
C ILE A 103 17.39 -13.76 -18.70
N ALA A 104 16.52 -12.87 -18.21
CA ALA A 104 15.15 -13.21 -17.85
C ALA A 104 14.23 -13.43 -19.07
N LEU A 105 14.65 -12.99 -20.24
CA LEU A 105 13.94 -13.13 -21.52
C LEU A 105 14.28 -14.45 -22.24
N GLY A 106 14.70 -15.49 -21.51
CA GLY A 106 15.08 -16.78 -22.06
C GLY A 106 14.02 -17.47 -22.94
N HIS A 107 12.76 -17.08 -22.80
CA HIS A 107 11.62 -17.55 -23.61
C HIS A 107 11.57 -16.93 -25.03
N LEU A 108 12.30 -15.82 -25.26
CA LEU A 108 12.37 -15.16 -26.57
C LEU A 108 13.59 -15.68 -27.38
N PRO A 109 13.54 -15.57 -28.72
CA PRO A 109 14.70 -15.75 -29.60
C PRO A 109 15.85 -14.82 -29.21
N ARG A 110 17.11 -15.29 -29.42
CA ARG A 110 18.31 -14.56 -28.95
C ARG A 110 18.43 -13.15 -29.54
N ASP A 111 18.07 -12.98 -30.80
CA ASP A 111 18.09 -11.71 -31.53
C ASP A 111 17.12 -10.67 -30.98
N GLN A 112 15.99 -11.10 -30.40
CA GLN A 112 14.96 -10.23 -29.85
C GLN A 112 15.23 -9.80 -28.40
N ARG A 113 16.00 -10.60 -27.63
CA ARG A 113 16.22 -10.36 -26.19
C ARG A 113 16.83 -9.01 -25.88
N ARG A 114 17.80 -8.55 -26.69
CA ARG A 114 18.48 -7.28 -26.46
C ARG A 114 17.57 -6.08 -26.67
N ALA A 115 16.76 -6.10 -27.73
CA ALA A 115 15.81 -5.05 -28.02
C ALA A 115 14.70 -4.97 -26.95
N GLU A 116 14.17 -6.12 -26.54
CA GLU A 116 13.14 -6.18 -25.50
C GLU A 116 13.71 -5.79 -24.13
N ALA A 117 14.93 -6.19 -23.79
CA ALA A 117 15.59 -5.74 -22.56
C ALA A 117 15.77 -4.22 -22.52
N ALA A 118 16.18 -3.61 -23.64
CA ALA A 118 16.30 -2.16 -23.74
C ALA A 118 14.93 -1.46 -23.57
N ARG A 119 13.86 -2.02 -24.15
CA ARG A 119 12.49 -1.51 -23.98
C ARG A 119 12.03 -1.57 -22.52
N LEU A 120 12.34 -2.68 -21.81
CA LEU A 120 11.98 -2.83 -20.40
C LEU A 120 12.80 -1.91 -19.50
N LEU A 121 14.07 -1.64 -19.81
CA LEU A 121 14.88 -0.63 -19.12
C LEU A 121 14.30 0.78 -19.33
N ALA A 122 13.85 1.10 -20.55
CA ALA A 122 13.17 2.36 -20.81
C ALA A 122 11.86 2.51 -20.01
N LEU A 123 11.11 1.41 -19.84
CA LEU A 123 9.88 1.41 -19.04
C LEU A 123 10.10 1.80 -17.58
N VAL A 124 11.29 1.53 -17.04
CA VAL A 124 11.70 1.86 -15.67
C VAL A 124 12.73 3.01 -15.59
N HIS A 125 12.88 3.80 -16.65
CA HIS A 125 13.77 4.96 -16.73
C HIS A 125 15.25 4.64 -16.44
N LEU A 126 15.77 3.53 -17.01
CA LEU A 126 17.15 3.09 -16.87
C LEU A 126 17.91 2.99 -18.20
N GLU A 127 17.48 3.67 -19.27
CA GLU A 127 18.09 3.63 -20.59
C GLU A 127 19.56 4.07 -20.55
N SER A 128 19.84 5.17 -19.85
CA SER A 128 21.18 5.73 -19.72
C SER A 128 22.12 4.87 -18.88
N SER A 129 21.58 3.94 -18.08
CA SER A 129 22.31 3.04 -17.19
C SER A 129 22.44 1.62 -17.72
N ALA A 130 22.05 1.35 -18.98
CA ALA A 130 21.99 0.02 -19.58
C ALA A 130 23.32 -0.78 -19.51
N SER A 131 24.47 -0.10 -19.65
CA SER A 131 25.80 -0.70 -19.60
C SER A 131 26.44 -0.71 -18.20
N ARG A 132 25.77 -0.14 -17.19
CA ARG A 132 26.29 -0.06 -15.83
C ARG A 132 26.03 -1.35 -15.05
N ARG A 133 26.98 -1.71 -14.19
CA ARG A 133 26.84 -2.85 -13.26
C ARG A 133 26.16 -2.44 -11.96
N PRO A 134 25.54 -3.37 -11.22
CA PRO A 134 24.83 -3.07 -9.98
C PRO A 134 25.64 -2.24 -8.99
N ALA A 135 26.93 -2.51 -8.80
CA ALA A 135 27.78 -1.80 -7.87
C ALA A 135 27.95 -0.28 -8.19
N SER A 136 27.66 0.12 -9.42
CA SER A 136 27.72 1.54 -9.85
C SER A 136 26.34 2.19 -9.95
N LEU A 137 25.27 1.46 -9.61
CA LEU A 137 23.90 1.97 -9.57
C LEU A 137 23.54 2.42 -8.16
N SER A 138 22.75 3.50 -8.06
CA SER A 138 22.12 3.88 -6.80
C SER A 138 21.10 2.83 -6.34
N GLY A 139 20.72 2.84 -5.06
CA GLY A 139 19.71 1.90 -4.53
C GLY A 139 18.39 1.94 -5.31
N GLY A 140 17.92 3.13 -5.69
CA GLY A 140 16.72 3.27 -6.52
C GLY A 140 16.89 2.73 -7.94
N GLU A 141 18.08 2.91 -8.57
CA GLU A 141 18.37 2.30 -9.88
C GLU A 141 18.45 0.77 -9.78
N GLN A 142 19.03 0.23 -8.70
CA GLN A 142 19.06 -1.21 -8.45
C GLN A 142 17.65 -1.80 -8.30
N GLN A 143 16.78 -1.11 -7.57
CA GLN A 143 15.38 -1.51 -7.41
C GLN A 143 14.66 -1.50 -8.76
N ARG A 144 14.77 -0.43 -9.55
CA ARG A 144 14.19 -0.35 -10.89
C ARG A 144 14.69 -1.48 -11.80
N LEU A 145 15.97 -1.78 -11.74
CA LEU A 145 16.55 -2.92 -12.49
C LEU A 145 15.95 -4.26 -12.07
N ALA A 146 15.76 -4.47 -10.75
CA ALA A 146 15.14 -5.69 -10.24
C ALA A 146 13.66 -5.81 -10.68
N ILE A 147 12.93 -4.70 -10.71
CA ILE A 147 11.55 -4.66 -11.24
C ILE A 147 11.54 -4.96 -12.74
N ALA A 148 12.41 -4.32 -13.56
CA ALA A 148 12.50 -4.59 -14.99
C ALA A 148 12.76 -6.08 -15.28
N ARG A 149 13.68 -6.70 -14.52
CA ARG A 149 13.95 -8.15 -14.61
C ARG A 149 12.73 -8.98 -14.21
N ALA A 150 12.02 -8.59 -13.14
CA ALA A 150 10.87 -9.34 -12.65
C ALA A 150 9.69 -9.33 -13.63
N ILE A 151 9.47 -8.23 -14.35
CA ILE A 151 8.38 -8.10 -15.34
C ILE A 151 8.74 -8.68 -16.72
N ALA A 152 10.01 -9.02 -16.98
CA ALA A 152 10.50 -9.47 -18.29
C ALA A 152 9.78 -10.72 -18.82
N ARG A 153 9.26 -11.58 -17.96
CA ARG A 153 8.52 -12.79 -18.35
C ARG A 153 7.00 -12.57 -18.47
N ASN A 154 6.54 -11.34 -18.48
CA ASN A 154 5.12 -10.98 -18.49
C ASN A 154 4.35 -11.75 -17.38
N PRO A 155 4.66 -11.49 -16.12
CA PRO A 155 4.08 -12.23 -14.98
C PRO A 155 2.59 -11.94 -14.81
N HIS A 156 1.89 -12.84 -14.14
CA HIS A 156 0.49 -12.69 -13.75
C HIS A 156 0.32 -11.98 -12.40
N VAL A 157 1.38 -11.91 -11.60
CA VAL A 157 1.46 -11.20 -10.31
C VAL A 157 2.89 -10.77 -10.06
N LEU A 158 3.07 -9.60 -9.44
CA LEU A 158 4.37 -9.10 -8.99
C LEU A 158 4.43 -9.22 -7.45
N LEU A 159 5.45 -9.90 -6.95
CA LEU A 159 5.73 -10.08 -5.53
C LEU A 159 6.91 -9.19 -5.15
N LEU A 160 6.72 -8.28 -4.18
CA LEU A 160 7.72 -7.32 -3.72
C LEU A 160 8.00 -7.51 -2.24
N ASP A 161 9.23 -7.88 -1.89
CA ASP A 161 9.67 -8.09 -0.51
C ASP A 161 10.48 -6.88 -0.03
N GLU A 162 9.85 -6.00 0.76
CA GLU A 162 10.43 -4.78 1.33
C GLU A 162 11.18 -3.91 0.28
N PRO A 163 10.56 -3.60 -0.86
CA PRO A 163 11.26 -3.01 -2.00
C PRO A 163 11.89 -1.65 -1.71
N PHE A 164 11.40 -0.91 -0.71
CA PHE A 164 11.83 0.47 -0.41
C PHE A 164 12.73 0.56 0.84
N ALA A 165 13.12 -0.56 1.45
CA ALA A 165 13.84 -0.54 2.73
C ALA A 165 15.24 0.10 2.64
N ALA A 166 15.90 0.03 1.47
CA ALA A 166 17.28 0.48 1.29
C ALA A 166 17.42 1.87 0.63
N VAL A 167 16.32 2.64 0.49
CA VAL A 167 16.34 3.93 -0.19
C VAL A 167 15.93 5.08 0.75
N ASP A 168 16.52 6.27 0.51
CA ASP A 168 16.17 7.48 1.24
C ASP A 168 14.72 7.94 0.95
N ARG A 169 14.18 8.82 1.80
CA ARG A 169 12.78 9.23 1.76
C ARG A 169 12.35 9.91 0.46
N ALA A 170 13.22 10.71 -0.16
CA ALA A 170 12.89 11.42 -1.40
C ALA A 170 12.85 10.45 -2.59
N THR A 171 13.86 9.59 -2.68
CA THR A 171 13.95 8.51 -3.69
C THR A 171 12.80 7.52 -3.54
N ARG A 172 12.44 7.16 -2.30
CA ARG A 172 11.30 6.26 -2.00
C ARG A 172 10.00 6.78 -2.61
N ARG A 173 9.68 8.06 -2.43
CA ARG A 173 8.47 8.65 -3.00
C ARG A 173 8.43 8.55 -4.52
N ALA A 174 9.53 8.90 -5.18
CA ALA A 174 9.64 8.79 -6.64
C ALA A 174 9.43 7.35 -7.12
N LEU A 175 10.03 6.37 -6.44
CA LEU A 175 9.88 4.95 -6.77
C LEU A 175 8.45 4.42 -6.51
N GLN A 176 7.78 4.92 -5.49
CA GLN A 176 6.37 4.59 -5.24
C GLN A 176 5.48 5.12 -6.37
N ASP A 177 5.70 6.35 -6.84
CA ASP A 177 4.97 6.94 -7.96
C ASP A 177 5.23 6.17 -9.26
N GLU A 178 6.48 5.76 -9.51
CA GLU A 178 6.85 4.92 -10.65
C GLU A 178 6.16 3.54 -10.58
N LEU A 179 6.13 2.92 -9.40
CA LEU A 179 5.46 1.62 -9.21
C LEU A 179 3.94 1.74 -9.42
N ASP A 180 3.34 2.83 -8.95
CA ASP A 180 1.91 3.11 -9.16
C ASP A 180 1.59 3.30 -10.64
N ALA A 181 2.40 4.06 -11.38
CA ALA A 181 2.27 4.22 -12.83
C ALA A 181 2.46 2.88 -13.57
N LEU A 182 3.40 2.05 -13.11
CA LEU A 182 3.70 0.76 -13.72
C LEU A 182 2.54 -0.24 -13.56
N ARG A 183 1.90 -0.32 -12.39
CA ARG A 183 0.77 -1.22 -12.15
C ARG A 183 -0.41 -0.93 -13.08
N HIS A 184 -0.66 0.35 -13.36
CA HIS A 184 -1.72 0.76 -14.28
C HIS A 184 -1.44 0.33 -15.74
N ARG A 185 -0.15 0.25 -16.12
CA ARG A 185 0.27 -0.18 -17.46
C ARG A 185 0.28 -1.69 -17.65
N LEU A 186 0.58 -2.44 -16.58
CA LEU A 186 0.82 -3.88 -16.66
C LEU A 186 -0.42 -4.75 -16.40
N ASP A 187 -1.52 -4.15 -15.92
CA ASP A 187 -2.80 -4.82 -15.64
C ASP A 187 -2.65 -6.11 -14.81
N MET A 188 -1.77 -6.09 -13.81
CA MET A 188 -1.52 -7.21 -12.91
C MET A 188 -1.56 -6.79 -11.45
N PRO A 189 -1.98 -7.70 -10.53
CA PRO A 189 -1.90 -7.46 -9.10
C PRO A 189 -0.45 -7.41 -8.61
N ILE A 190 -0.24 -6.66 -7.54
CA ILE A 190 1.01 -6.60 -6.79
C ILE A 190 0.74 -7.12 -5.38
N VAL A 191 1.57 -8.03 -4.89
CA VAL A 191 1.62 -8.37 -3.46
C VAL A 191 2.86 -7.70 -2.88
N LEU A 192 2.63 -6.72 -2.01
CA LEU A 192 3.66 -5.89 -1.40
C LEU A 192 3.85 -6.30 0.06
N VAL A 193 5.04 -6.73 0.42
CA VAL A 193 5.43 -6.93 1.82
C VAL A 193 6.23 -5.73 2.29
N THR A 194 5.84 -5.15 3.41
CA THR A 194 6.56 -4.02 4.02
C THR A 194 6.36 -4.00 5.54
N HIS A 195 7.29 -3.38 6.25
CA HIS A 195 7.17 -3.01 7.66
C HIS A 195 6.95 -1.51 7.84
N ASP A 196 6.92 -0.74 6.74
CA ASP A 196 6.62 0.68 6.74
C ASP A 196 5.17 0.93 6.29
N PHE A 197 4.37 1.46 7.20
CA PHE A 197 2.96 1.69 6.91
C PHE A 197 2.72 2.85 5.93
N GLU A 198 3.71 3.73 5.73
CA GLU A 198 3.65 4.77 4.71
C GLU A 198 3.55 4.17 3.30
N ASP A 199 4.23 3.04 3.04
CA ASP A 199 4.11 2.30 1.78
C ASP A 199 2.68 1.74 1.59
N VAL A 200 2.09 1.22 2.67
CA VAL A 200 0.71 0.71 2.65
C VAL A 200 -0.28 1.82 2.33
N ILE A 201 -0.18 2.94 3.07
CA ILE A 201 -1.05 4.09 2.87
C ILE A 201 -0.97 4.60 1.43
N ARG A 202 0.24 4.64 0.85
CA ARG A 202 0.44 5.23 -0.47
C ARG A 202 0.04 4.31 -1.62
N LEU A 203 0.33 3.02 -1.53
CA LEU A 203 0.23 2.09 -2.66
C LEU A 203 -0.92 1.10 -2.57
N ALA A 204 -1.24 0.62 -1.35
CA ALA A 204 -2.11 -0.53 -1.21
C ALA A 204 -3.59 -0.20 -1.36
N SER A 205 -4.36 -1.04 -2.05
CA SER A 205 -5.82 -1.02 -2.01
C SER A 205 -6.35 -1.76 -0.79
N HIS A 206 -5.72 -2.90 -0.48
CA HIS A 206 -6.06 -3.75 0.67
C HIS A 206 -4.81 -4.01 1.51
N VAL A 207 -4.99 -4.20 2.79
CA VAL A 207 -3.93 -4.57 3.72
C VAL A 207 -4.31 -5.78 4.55
N THR A 208 -3.37 -6.70 4.68
CA THR A 208 -3.41 -7.82 5.63
C THR A 208 -2.39 -7.54 6.72
N LEU A 209 -2.86 -7.39 7.93
CA LEU A 209 -2.02 -7.18 9.11
C LEU A 209 -1.61 -8.54 9.67
N LEU A 210 -0.30 -8.79 9.68
CA LEU A 210 0.27 -10.08 10.06
C LEU A 210 1.08 -9.95 11.36
N GLU A 211 0.75 -10.76 12.34
CA GLU A 211 1.50 -10.89 13.58
C GLU A 211 1.73 -12.35 13.91
N ARG A 212 3.01 -12.72 14.13
CA ARG A 212 3.42 -14.11 14.47
C ARG A 212 2.79 -15.17 13.55
N GLY A 213 2.67 -14.86 12.25
CA GLY A 213 2.13 -15.74 11.24
C GLY A 213 0.61 -15.79 11.12
N HIS A 214 -0.11 -15.07 11.95
CA HIS A 214 -1.58 -15.01 11.93
C HIS A 214 -2.08 -13.66 11.42
N VAL A 215 -3.19 -13.68 10.71
CA VAL A 215 -3.88 -12.46 10.28
C VAL A 215 -4.62 -11.87 11.48
N VAL A 216 -4.22 -10.67 11.89
CA VAL A 216 -4.89 -9.91 12.97
C VAL A 216 -6.07 -9.12 12.42
N ALA A 217 -5.90 -8.54 11.23
CA ALA A 217 -6.96 -7.85 10.52
C ALA A 217 -6.65 -7.82 9.02
N ALA A 218 -7.67 -7.80 8.18
CA ALA A 218 -7.54 -7.63 6.74
C ALA A 218 -8.75 -6.85 6.21
N GLY A 219 -8.52 -6.00 5.21
CA GLY A 219 -9.57 -5.19 4.59
C GLY A 219 -9.02 -4.07 3.72
N ALA A 220 -9.89 -3.20 3.23
CA ALA A 220 -9.49 -1.99 2.55
C ALA A 220 -8.66 -1.09 3.49
N VAL A 221 -7.65 -0.39 2.94
CA VAL A 221 -6.74 0.45 3.77
C VAL A 221 -7.53 1.48 4.59
N GLY A 222 -8.57 2.10 4.00
CA GLY A 222 -9.43 3.05 4.70
C GLY A 222 -10.17 2.45 5.90
N GLU A 223 -10.69 1.23 5.76
CA GLU A 223 -11.36 0.51 6.85
C GLU A 223 -10.38 0.18 8.00
N ILE A 224 -9.22 -0.37 7.63
CA ILE A 224 -8.22 -0.78 8.63
C ILE A 224 -7.64 0.43 9.37
N THR A 225 -7.38 1.54 8.68
CA THR A 225 -6.81 2.75 9.30
C THR A 225 -7.81 3.50 10.20
N SER A 226 -9.11 3.34 9.96
CA SER A 226 -10.16 3.94 10.79
C SER A 226 -10.58 3.08 11.99
N ARG A 227 -10.02 1.86 12.13
CA ARG A 227 -10.28 0.98 13.29
C ARG A 227 -9.61 1.53 14.55
N VAL A 228 -10.36 1.57 15.63
CA VAL A 228 -9.90 2.03 16.95
C VAL A 228 -9.24 0.89 17.75
N ASP A 229 -9.65 -0.36 17.50
CA ASP A 229 -9.26 -1.57 18.23
C ASP A 229 -7.92 -2.21 17.79
N LEU A 230 -7.08 -1.46 17.07
CA LEU A 230 -5.75 -1.89 16.60
C LEU A 230 -4.62 -1.01 17.17
N PRO A 231 -4.33 -1.06 18.49
CA PRO A 231 -3.40 -0.14 19.13
C PRO A 231 -1.96 -0.25 18.60
N TRP A 232 -1.51 -1.44 18.20
CA TRP A 232 -0.17 -1.61 17.62
C TRP A 232 -0.03 -0.98 16.23
N LEU A 233 -1.11 -0.93 15.45
CA LEU A 233 -1.13 -0.20 14.17
C LEU A 233 -0.97 1.29 14.42
N ALA A 234 -1.64 1.82 15.44
CA ALA A 234 -1.49 3.21 15.85
C ALA A 234 -0.04 3.56 16.26
N ALA A 235 0.66 2.64 16.93
CA ALA A 235 2.06 2.82 17.30
C ALA A 235 3.00 2.77 16.07
N ALA A 236 2.69 1.95 15.06
CA ALA A 236 3.54 1.77 13.88
C ALA A 236 3.32 2.86 12.81
N ALA A 237 2.09 3.33 12.66
CA ALA A 237 1.66 4.19 11.55
C ALA A 237 1.29 5.62 11.97
N GLY A 238 1.12 5.86 13.28
CA GLY A 238 0.36 7.01 13.79
C GLY A 238 -1.13 6.87 13.45
N ARG A 239 -1.99 7.26 14.37
CA ARG A 239 -3.45 7.22 14.15
C ARG A 239 -3.85 8.25 13.08
N GLY A 240 -4.75 7.86 12.19
CA GLY A 240 -5.27 8.74 11.15
C GLY A 240 -6.20 8.00 10.20
N SER A 241 -6.96 8.75 9.44
CA SER A 241 -7.93 8.21 8.49
C SER A 241 -7.39 8.33 7.07
N VAL A 242 -7.56 7.28 6.28
CA VAL A 242 -7.14 7.24 4.87
C VAL A 242 -8.35 6.94 4.01
N PHE A 243 -8.58 7.75 2.97
CA PHE A 243 -9.67 7.56 2.03
C PHE A 243 -9.29 8.11 0.64
N THR A 244 -10.10 7.80 -0.36
CA THR A 244 -9.91 8.30 -1.72
C THR A 244 -10.81 9.51 -1.96
N ALA A 245 -10.28 10.52 -2.64
CA ALA A 245 -11.02 11.70 -3.08
C ALA A 245 -10.72 12.00 -4.55
N SER A 246 -11.66 12.62 -5.25
CA SER A 246 -11.44 13.17 -6.59
C SER A 246 -11.04 14.63 -6.51
N VAL A 247 -10.08 15.06 -7.31
CA VAL A 247 -9.73 16.47 -7.48
C VAL A 247 -10.81 17.12 -8.35
N ASP A 248 -11.70 17.88 -7.73
CA ASP A 248 -12.80 18.55 -8.41
C ASP A 248 -12.30 19.80 -9.16
N ARG A 249 -11.58 20.67 -8.46
CA ARG A 249 -11.05 21.91 -9.01
C ARG A 249 -9.69 22.27 -8.43
N VAL A 250 -8.83 22.87 -9.27
CA VAL A 250 -7.57 23.49 -8.85
C VAL A 250 -7.67 25.00 -9.09
N ASP A 251 -7.48 25.79 -8.03
CA ASP A 251 -7.42 27.25 -8.09
C ASP A 251 -5.94 27.69 -8.04
N GLU A 252 -5.37 27.94 -9.21
CA GLU A 252 -3.94 28.33 -9.34
C GLU A 252 -3.65 29.69 -8.68
N ARG A 253 -4.63 30.60 -8.64
CA ARG A 253 -4.47 31.93 -8.02
C ARG A 253 -4.35 31.82 -6.50
N ARG A 254 -5.18 30.98 -5.89
CA ARG A 254 -5.17 30.74 -4.44
C ARG A 254 -4.18 29.66 -4.03
N LYS A 255 -3.63 28.91 -4.99
CA LYS A 255 -2.78 27.70 -4.79
C LYS A 255 -3.48 26.66 -3.91
N LEU A 256 -4.79 26.46 -4.12
CA LEU A 256 -5.64 25.53 -3.40
C LEU A 256 -6.34 24.59 -4.39
N ALA A 257 -6.67 23.40 -3.92
CA ALA A 257 -7.48 22.43 -4.65
C ALA A 257 -8.67 21.99 -3.79
N ASP A 258 -9.81 21.78 -4.45
CA ASP A 258 -11.01 21.22 -3.86
C ASP A 258 -11.01 19.71 -4.15
N LEU A 259 -11.00 18.91 -3.08
CA LEU A 259 -11.07 17.44 -3.14
C LEU A 259 -12.47 17.01 -2.73
N ARG A 260 -13.14 16.24 -3.57
CA ARG A 260 -14.47 15.69 -3.28
C ARG A 260 -14.36 14.24 -2.83
N PHE A 261 -15.00 13.89 -1.75
CA PHE A 261 -15.21 12.55 -1.23
C PHE A 261 -16.66 12.37 -0.80
N ASP A 262 -17.07 11.18 -0.41
CA ASP A 262 -18.48 10.89 -0.05
C ASP A 262 -18.99 11.69 1.15
N GLY A 263 -18.11 12.05 2.09
CA GLY A 263 -18.41 12.89 3.26
C GLY A 263 -18.41 14.40 2.98
N GLY A 264 -18.13 14.86 1.75
CA GLY A 264 -18.12 16.28 1.41
C GLY A 264 -16.92 16.74 0.59
N THR A 265 -16.45 17.94 0.89
CA THR A 265 -15.33 18.58 0.19
C THR A 265 -14.23 18.98 1.16
N LEU A 266 -12.98 18.75 0.77
CA LEU A 266 -11.79 19.22 1.47
C LEU A 266 -11.04 20.23 0.62
N ILE A 267 -10.57 21.29 1.22
CA ILE A 267 -9.68 22.28 0.61
C ILE A 267 -8.27 22.02 1.08
N VAL A 268 -7.35 21.77 0.13
CA VAL A 268 -5.94 21.44 0.39
C VAL A 268 -5.02 22.33 -0.43
N PRO A 269 -3.72 22.43 -0.10
CA PRO A 269 -2.73 23.06 -0.99
C PRO A 269 -2.69 22.33 -2.34
N ALA A 270 -2.69 23.10 -3.45
CA ALA A 270 -2.79 22.52 -4.79
C ALA A 270 -1.60 21.63 -5.18
N GLY A 271 -0.36 22.00 -4.76
CA GLY A 271 0.82 21.21 -5.12
C GLY A 271 0.90 20.88 -6.61
N SER A 272 1.03 19.59 -6.92
CA SER A 272 1.01 19.03 -8.29
C SER A 272 -0.34 18.42 -8.69
N LEU A 273 -1.41 18.72 -7.96
CA LEU A 273 -2.75 18.16 -8.21
C LEU A 273 -3.32 18.68 -9.53
N THR A 274 -4.06 17.80 -10.24
CA THR A 274 -4.75 18.11 -11.49
C THR A 274 -6.20 17.66 -11.40
N SER A 275 -7.14 18.49 -11.88
CA SER A 275 -8.58 18.17 -11.87
C SER A 275 -8.88 16.85 -12.56
N GLY A 276 -9.88 16.14 -12.06
CA GLY A 276 -10.35 14.86 -12.58
C GLY A 276 -9.55 13.64 -12.14
N ARG A 277 -8.43 13.80 -11.40
CA ARG A 277 -7.68 12.69 -10.83
C ARG A 277 -8.26 12.25 -9.49
N TYR A 278 -8.16 10.94 -9.22
CA TYR A 278 -8.37 10.40 -7.89
C TYR A 278 -7.05 10.42 -7.12
N VAL A 279 -7.11 10.84 -5.89
CA VAL A 279 -5.98 10.95 -4.99
C VAL A 279 -6.30 10.27 -3.67
N ARG A 280 -5.27 9.78 -3.02
CA ARG A 280 -5.40 9.26 -1.66
C ARG A 280 -5.17 10.39 -0.66
N VAL A 281 -6.08 10.49 0.29
CA VAL A 281 -6.04 11.49 1.35
C VAL A 281 -5.78 10.81 2.67
N ARG A 282 -4.82 11.33 3.44
CA ARG A 282 -4.60 10.95 4.83
C ARG A 282 -4.79 12.16 5.73
N VAL A 283 -5.57 11.96 6.80
CA VAL A 283 -5.79 12.97 7.85
C VAL A 283 -5.30 12.38 9.17
N PRO A 284 -4.16 12.86 9.73
CA PRO A 284 -3.69 12.41 11.03
C PRO A 284 -4.68 12.75 12.14
N ALA A 285 -4.95 11.81 13.03
CA ALA A 285 -5.98 11.98 14.09
C ALA A 285 -5.70 13.16 15.01
N ARG A 286 -4.44 13.43 15.32
CA ARG A 286 -3.99 14.56 16.16
C ARG A 286 -4.24 15.94 15.52
N GLU A 287 -4.45 16.00 14.21
CA GLU A 287 -4.69 17.24 13.48
C GLU A 287 -6.19 17.60 13.36
N ILE A 288 -7.07 16.74 13.89
CA ILE A 288 -8.51 16.98 13.90
C ILE A 288 -8.91 17.61 15.23
N ILE A 289 -9.49 18.80 15.16
CA ILE A 289 -10.07 19.50 16.31
C ILE A 289 -11.58 19.24 16.30
N LEU A 290 -12.15 18.93 17.47
CA LEU A 290 -13.58 18.69 17.63
C LEU A 290 -14.29 19.93 18.19
N ALA A 291 -15.46 20.23 17.64
CA ALA A 291 -16.33 21.30 18.13
C ALA A 291 -17.80 20.88 18.12
N THR A 292 -18.56 21.35 19.09
CA THR A 292 -20.04 21.13 19.21
C THR A 292 -20.85 22.21 18.53
N SER A 293 -20.22 23.35 18.21
CA SER A 293 -20.83 24.46 17.49
C SER A 293 -19.85 25.01 16.46
N ARG A 294 -20.35 25.63 15.40
CA ARG A 294 -19.53 26.19 14.33
C ARG A 294 -18.75 27.41 14.84
N PRO A 295 -17.41 27.33 14.90
CA PRO A 295 -16.61 28.47 15.36
C PRO A 295 -16.48 29.53 14.27
N GLU A 296 -16.30 30.80 14.68
CA GLU A 296 -16.05 31.92 13.80
C GLU A 296 -14.60 32.45 13.95
N GLY A 297 -14.11 33.17 12.93
CA GLY A 297 -12.81 33.84 12.99
C GLY A 297 -11.61 32.93 12.94
N LEU A 298 -11.72 31.73 12.34
CA LEU A 298 -10.66 30.75 12.20
C LEU A 298 -10.02 30.78 10.81
N SER A 299 -8.74 30.45 10.76
CA SER A 299 -8.00 30.26 9.50
C SER A 299 -8.22 28.88 8.86
N LEU A 300 -9.23 28.13 9.29
CA LEU A 300 -9.56 26.79 8.80
C LEU A 300 -10.51 26.90 7.60
N HIS A 301 -10.28 26.04 6.59
CA HIS A 301 -11.21 25.88 5.47
C HIS A 301 -12.12 24.68 5.65
N ASN A 302 -11.62 23.61 6.31
CA ASN A 302 -12.32 22.35 6.39
C ASN A 302 -13.04 22.19 7.73
N ILE A 303 -14.37 22.28 7.67
CA ILE A 303 -15.28 21.99 8.79
C ILE A 303 -16.28 20.96 8.28
N LEU A 304 -16.11 19.71 8.72
CA LEU A 304 -16.94 18.59 8.31
C LEU A 304 -17.96 18.28 9.41
N GLU A 305 -19.20 18.10 9.01
CA GLU A 305 -20.28 17.70 9.91
C GLU A 305 -20.34 16.18 9.97
N GLY A 306 -20.31 15.61 11.16
CA GLY A 306 -20.34 14.17 11.35
C GLY A 306 -21.04 13.76 12.64
N ARG A 307 -21.05 12.47 12.90
CA ARG A 307 -21.55 11.87 14.13
C ARG A 307 -20.50 10.99 14.76
N VAL A 308 -20.40 11.02 16.08
CA VAL A 308 -19.53 10.12 16.83
C VAL A 308 -20.03 8.69 16.63
N SER A 309 -19.20 7.83 16.03
CA SER A 309 -19.49 6.41 15.78
C SER A 309 -18.75 5.45 16.71
N GLY A 310 -17.67 5.91 17.38
CA GLY A 310 -16.90 5.12 18.31
C GLY A 310 -16.07 5.96 19.25
N LEU A 311 -15.75 5.40 20.42
CA LEU A 311 -14.88 5.98 21.43
C LEU A 311 -13.98 4.88 21.98
N GLU A 312 -12.67 5.15 22.07
CA GLU A 312 -11.72 4.28 22.72
C GLU A 312 -10.77 5.11 23.60
N SER A 313 -10.69 4.75 24.86
CA SER A 313 -9.83 5.42 25.84
C SER A 313 -8.55 4.64 26.03
N ASP A 314 -7.41 5.32 25.93
CA ASP A 314 -6.14 4.80 26.41
C ASP A 314 -5.92 5.30 27.82
N GLU A 315 -6.22 4.45 28.82
CA GLU A 315 -6.11 4.80 30.24
C GLU A 315 -4.69 5.21 30.65
N ARG A 316 -3.64 4.81 29.90
CA ARG A 316 -2.24 5.10 30.23
C ARG A 316 -1.83 6.50 29.79
N SER A 317 -2.31 6.95 28.65
CA SER A 317 -1.94 8.26 28.08
C SER A 317 -2.96 9.37 28.42
N GLY A 318 -4.16 9.01 28.88
CA GLY A 318 -5.28 9.95 29.07
C GLY A 318 -5.85 10.49 27.73
N VAL A 319 -5.46 9.85 26.62
CA VAL A 319 -5.95 10.18 25.28
C VAL A 319 -7.18 9.35 24.95
N VAL A 320 -8.18 9.98 24.35
CA VAL A 320 -9.37 9.31 23.83
C VAL A 320 -9.38 9.44 22.33
N ILE A 321 -9.59 8.33 21.63
CA ILE A 321 -9.83 8.30 20.20
C ILE A 321 -11.31 8.38 19.94
N VAL A 322 -11.69 9.40 19.20
CA VAL A 322 -13.07 9.61 18.77
C VAL A 322 -13.17 9.25 17.29
N GLN A 323 -13.97 8.24 16.98
CA GLN A 323 -14.32 7.92 15.60
C GLN A 323 -15.56 8.70 15.19
N ILE A 324 -15.51 9.33 14.02
CA ILE A 324 -16.54 10.23 13.51
C ILE A 324 -16.96 9.73 12.12
N ALA A 325 -18.22 9.41 11.95
CA ALA A 325 -18.80 9.12 10.64
C ALA A 325 -19.14 10.42 9.91
N VAL A 326 -18.56 10.60 8.73
CA VAL A 326 -18.79 11.73 7.82
C VAL A 326 -19.12 11.13 6.44
N GLY A 327 -20.41 11.00 6.13
CA GLY A 327 -20.89 10.12 5.06
C GLY A 327 -20.51 8.65 5.38
N GLU A 328 -20.00 7.93 4.40
CA GLU A 328 -19.47 6.57 4.57
C GLU A 328 -18.01 6.57 5.08
N THR A 329 -17.35 7.72 5.11
CA THR A 329 -15.96 7.85 5.57
C THR A 329 -15.91 7.99 7.09
N HIS A 330 -14.98 7.28 7.73
CA HIS A 330 -14.73 7.40 9.17
C HIS A 330 -13.43 8.19 9.42
N LEU A 331 -13.54 9.29 10.17
CA LEU A 331 -12.40 10.07 10.64
C LEU A 331 -12.07 9.70 12.09
N LEU A 332 -10.78 9.73 12.43
CA LEU A 332 -10.31 9.55 13.79
C LEU A 332 -9.76 10.87 14.33
N ALA A 333 -10.19 11.27 15.52
CA ALA A 333 -9.62 12.40 16.24
C ALA A 333 -9.01 11.96 17.57
N GLU A 334 -7.82 12.45 17.89
CA GLU A 334 -7.18 12.30 19.21
C GLU A 334 -7.53 13.50 20.08
N VAL A 335 -8.18 13.24 21.20
CA VAL A 335 -8.55 14.29 22.19
C VAL A 335 -8.21 13.84 23.60
N THR A 336 -8.16 14.76 24.56
CA THR A 336 -8.01 14.42 25.97
C THR A 336 -9.34 13.94 26.57
N GLY A 337 -9.28 13.12 27.64
CA GLY A 337 -10.47 12.73 28.38
C GLY A 337 -11.25 13.94 28.90
N ASP A 338 -10.56 14.99 29.39
CA ASP A 338 -11.18 16.27 29.78
C ASP A 338 -12.00 16.90 28.64
N ALA A 339 -11.48 16.86 27.40
CA ALA A 339 -12.22 17.38 26.24
C ALA A 339 -13.51 16.58 25.96
N VAL A 340 -13.46 15.26 26.15
CA VAL A 340 -14.65 14.39 26.01
C VAL A 340 -15.72 14.80 27.01
N ASP A 341 -15.35 14.96 28.27
CA ASP A 341 -16.29 15.36 29.34
C ASP A 341 -16.84 16.77 29.12
N ARG A 342 -15.96 17.74 28.85
CA ARG A 342 -16.34 19.15 28.65
C ARG A 342 -17.25 19.36 27.44
N LEU A 343 -17.00 18.65 26.35
CA LEU A 343 -17.83 18.72 25.15
C LEU A 343 -18.98 17.71 25.17
N ALA A 344 -19.05 16.89 26.23
CA ALA A 344 -20.02 15.80 26.40
C ALA A 344 -20.09 14.91 25.15
N ILE A 345 -18.91 14.49 24.64
CA ILE A 345 -18.80 13.64 23.45
C ILE A 345 -19.33 12.24 23.79
N ALA A 346 -20.30 11.76 23.03
CA ALA A 346 -20.91 10.44 23.21
C ALA A 346 -21.31 9.85 21.85
N ILE A 347 -21.33 8.52 21.74
CA ILE A 347 -21.75 7.82 20.51
C ILE A 347 -23.13 8.32 20.06
N GLY A 348 -23.26 8.59 18.77
CA GLY A 348 -24.48 9.09 18.13
C GLY A 348 -24.63 10.63 18.15
N ARG A 349 -23.83 11.36 18.96
CA ARG A 349 -23.91 12.83 18.99
C ARG A 349 -23.35 13.46 17.71
N PRO A 350 -23.99 14.53 17.20
CA PRO A 350 -23.42 15.34 16.13
C PRO A 350 -22.17 16.08 16.63
N ILE A 351 -21.15 16.15 15.80
CA ILE A 351 -19.87 16.81 16.09
C ILE A 351 -19.31 17.43 14.81
N LEU A 352 -18.55 18.50 14.95
CA LEU A 352 -17.80 19.11 13.86
C LEU A 352 -16.34 18.69 13.94
N ALA A 353 -15.80 18.18 12.82
CA ALA A 353 -14.38 17.91 12.65
C ALA A 353 -13.73 19.06 11.88
N LEU A 354 -12.81 19.75 12.54
CA LEU A 354 -12.09 20.90 12.00
C LEU A 354 -10.68 20.48 11.63
N ILE A 355 -10.28 20.71 10.37
CA ILE A 355 -9.01 20.24 9.84
C ILE A 355 -8.29 21.38 9.10
N LYS A 356 -7.02 21.62 9.44
CA LYS A 356 -6.20 22.57 8.69
C LYS A 356 -5.89 22.00 7.31
N SER A 357 -6.02 22.84 6.25
CA SER A 357 -5.70 22.42 4.88
C SER A 357 -4.27 21.87 4.74
N VAL A 358 -3.31 22.43 5.46
CA VAL A 358 -1.90 22.03 5.44
C VAL A 358 -1.58 20.76 6.24
N ALA A 359 -2.52 20.29 7.06
CA ALA A 359 -2.39 19.04 7.82
C ALA A 359 -2.87 17.81 7.05
N ILE A 360 -3.54 18.02 5.92
CA ILE A 360 -4.04 16.96 5.04
C ILE A 360 -2.91 16.53 4.11
N GLU A 361 -2.55 15.27 4.18
CA GLU A 361 -1.55 14.65 3.30
C GLU A 361 -2.26 14.09 2.07
N VAL A 362 -1.78 14.46 0.87
CA VAL A 362 -2.33 14.00 -0.41
C VAL A 362 -1.22 13.25 -1.16
N GLY A 363 -1.55 12.02 -1.60
CA GLY A 363 -0.63 11.10 -2.26
C GLY A 363 -1.07 10.67 -3.66
#